data_ff7f5b97bbd1e5f2f4f025176f118da3
#
_entry.id   ff7f5b97bbd1e5f2f4f025176f118da3
#
_cell.length_a   1.000
_cell.length_b   1.000
_cell.length_c   1.000
_cell.angle_alpha   90.00
_cell.angle_beta   90.00
_cell.angle_gamma   90.00
#
_symmetry.space_group_name_H-M   'P 1'
#
loop_
_entity.id
_entity.type
_entity.pdbx_description
1 polymer ?
#
loop_
_entity_poly.entity_id
_entity_poly.type
_entity_poly.pdbx_seq_one_letter_code
_entity_poly.pdbx_strand_id
1 'polypeptide(L)'
;MESKDTLISDLVTDIHNGKLQLPDFQRGWVWDDNRIKALLASISNLYPVGAAMFLEYGNESIHFKYRTIEGCPASASSTKPSWLILDGQQRLTSIYSSLYSENPVDTRTEKGVDIKRFYYFDIRKCLDTTIDRIDAIISVDENKQIKGFGRNVILLDLIPANSEYEKKINTCKYPA
;
A
#
# COMPACT_ATOMS: atom_id res chain seq x y z
N MET A 1 0.17 9.33 25.86
CA MET A 1 0.06 8.62 24.57
C MET A 1 -1.41 8.66 24.21
N GLU A 2 -1.76 9.29 23.10
CA GLU A 2 -3.13 9.41 22.64
C GLU A 2 -3.39 8.36 21.56
N SER A 3 -4.53 7.67 21.62
CA SER A 3 -4.95 6.73 20.58
C SER A 3 -6.03 7.40 19.74
N LYS A 4 -5.87 7.35 18.41
CA LYS A 4 -6.80 7.94 17.45
C LYS A 4 -7.02 6.98 16.29
N ASP A 5 -8.28 6.79 15.92
CA ASP A 5 -8.63 6.11 14.68
C ASP A 5 -8.38 7.04 13.50
N THR A 6 -7.67 6.54 12.50
CA THR A 6 -7.32 7.30 11.30
C THR A 6 -7.59 6.44 10.06
N LEU A 7 -8.18 7.02 9.03
CA LEU A 7 -8.43 6.32 7.79
C LEU A 7 -7.11 6.02 7.06
N ILE A 8 -7.04 4.87 6.42
CA ILE A 8 -5.88 4.47 5.58
C ILE A 8 -5.67 5.49 4.45
N SER A 9 -6.75 6.03 3.87
CA SER A 9 -6.70 7.07 2.84
C SER A 9 -5.95 8.32 3.29
N ASP A 10 -6.17 8.74 4.54
CA ASP A 10 -5.53 9.93 5.10
C ASP A 10 -4.04 9.67 5.34
N LEU A 11 -3.71 8.49 5.89
CA LEU A 11 -2.33 8.07 6.12
C LEU A 11 -1.52 8.01 4.81
N VAL A 12 -2.05 7.39 3.75
CA VAL A 12 -1.33 7.30 2.48
C VAL A 12 -1.22 8.66 1.79
N THR A 13 -2.19 9.54 1.98
CA THR A 13 -2.14 10.91 1.48
C THR A 13 -1.06 11.73 2.22
N ASP A 14 -0.98 11.60 3.54
CA ASP A 14 0.05 12.28 4.33
C ASP A 14 1.47 11.75 4.04
N ILE A 15 1.60 10.45 3.76
CA ILE A 15 2.85 9.84 3.27
C ILE A 15 3.23 10.46 1.92
N HIS A 16 2.30 10.49 0.96
CA HIS A 16 2.54 11.00 -0.38
C HIS A 16 2.99 12.46 -0.39
N ASN A 17 2.39 13.26 0.48
CA ASN A 17 2.69 14.69 0.62
C ASN A 17 3.93 14.97 1.50
N GLY A 18 4.59 13.94 2.03
CA GLY A 18 5.75 14.07 2.90
C GLY A 18 5.47 14.61 4.30
N LYS A 19 4.21 14.64 4.73
CA LYS A 19 3.84 15.03 6.10
C LYS A 19 4.13 13.92 7.10
N LEU A 20 4.05 12.68 6.66
CA LEU A 20 4.36 11.48 7.44
C LEU A 20 5.60 10.80 6.83
N GLN A 21 6.70 10.78 7.57
CA GLN A 21 7.99 10.28 7.12
C GLN A 21 8.61 9.32 8.15
N LEU A 22 9.76 8.76 7.83
CA LEU A 22 10.52 7.85 8.68
C LEU A 22 11.68 8.56 9.35
N PRO A 23 12.04 8.25 10.61
CA PRO A 23 13.35 8.57 11.13
C PRO A 23 14.44 7.85 10.30
N ASP A 24 15.54 8.52 10.05
CA ASP A 24 16.64 8.01 9.21
C ASP A 24 17.29 6.73 9.76
N PHE A 25 17.25 6.53 11.08
CA PHE A 25 17.81 5.36 11.75
C PHE A 25 16.99 4.07 11.58
N GLN A 26 15.77 4.16 11.07
CA GLN A 26 14.97 2.94 10.83
C GLN A 26 15.52 2.15 9.64
N ARG A 27 15.49 0.81 9.78
CA ARG A 27 15.88 -0.09 8.68
C ARG A 27 15.04 0.15 7.43
N GLY A 28 15.61 -0.18 6.27
CA GLY A 28 14.86 -0.16 5.01
C GLY A 28 13.68 -1.13 5.00
N TRP A 29 12.80 -0.97 4.04
CA TRP A 29 11.68 -1.86 3.81
C TRP A 29 12.16 -3.21 3.26
N VAL A 30 11.61 -4.33 3.79
CA VAL A 30 12.14 -5.67 3.51
C VAL A 30 11.05 -6.75 3.33
N TRP A 31 9.79 -6.35 3.20
CA TRP A 31 8.72 -7.34 3.06
C TRP A 31 8.75 -8.05 1.70
N ASP A 32 8.44 -9.36 1.75
CA ASP A 32 8.28 -10.20 0.57
C ASP A 32 6.85 -10.12 -0.01
N ASP A 33 6.70 -10.64 -1.23
CA ASP A 33 5.45 -10.65 -1.98
C ASP A 33 4.28 -11.28 -1.20
N ASN A 34 4.52 -12.38 -0.50
CA ASN A 34 3.47 -13.09 0.25
C ASN A 34 2.99 -12.28 1.46
N ARG A 35 3.87 -11.58 2.15
CA ARG A 35 3.49 -10.70 3.27
C ARG A 35 2.64 -9.53 2.81
N ILE A 36 2.95 -8.97 1.64
CA ILE A 36 2.15 -7.88 1.06
C ILE A 36 0.76 -8.42 0.70
N LYS A 37 0.66 -9.57 0.04
CA LYS A 37 -0.62 -10.22 -0.27
C LYS A 37 -1.45 -10.48 1.00
N ALA A 38 -0.84 -11.02 2.04
CA ALA A 38 -1.51 -11.29 3.31
C ALA A 38 -2.03 -10.00 3.98
N LEU A 39 -1.26 -8.91 3.92
CA LEU A 39 -1.69 -7.61 4.41
C LEU A 39 -2.89 -7.08 3.62
N LEU A 40 -2.84 -7.13 2.29
CA LEU A 40 -3.94 -6.70 1.42
C LEU A 40 -5.20 -7.54 1.66
N ALA A 41 -5.05 -8.86 1.85
CA ALA A 41 -6.14 -9.75 2.21
C ALA A 41 -6.79 -9.34 3.54
N SER A 42 -5.98 -9.06 4.56
CA SER A 42 -6.46 -8.61 5.87
C SER A 42 -7.23 -7.28 5.78
N ILE A 43 -6.68 -6.31 5.06
CA ILE A 43 -7.34 -5.01 4.85
C ILE A 43 -8.68 -5.19 4.14
N SER A 44 -8.73 -5.98 3.07
CA SER A 44 -9.95 -6.21 2.28
C SER A 44 -11.03 -6.97 3.05
N ASN A 45 -10.66 -7.72 4.07
CA ASN A 45 -11.58 -8.39 4.99
C ASN A 45 -11.93 -7.53 6.22
N LEU A 46 -11.47 -6.28 6.27
CA LEU A 46 -11.65 -5.39 7.42
C LEU A 46 -11.05 -5.96 8.73
N TYR A 47 -10.05 -6.82 8.61
CA TYR A 47 -9.36 -7.35 9.78
C TYR A 47 -8.38 -6.31 10.35
N PRO A 48 -8.21 -6.26 11.66
CA PRO A 48 -7.24 -5.36 12.27
C PRO A 48 -5.83 -5.73 11.83
N VAL A 49 -5.11 -4.76 11.28
CA VAL A 49 -3.73 -4.93 10.78
C VAL A 49 -2.68 -4.45 11.79
N GLY A 50 -3.10 -4.21 13.03
CA GLY A 50 -2.27 -3.73 14.13
C GLY A 50 -2.23 -2.21 14.22
N ALA A 51 -1.60 -1.69 15.29
CA ALA A 51 -1.41 -0.27 15.50
C ALA A 51 -0.14 0.25 14.83
N ALA A 52 -0.12 1.53 14.50
CA ALA A 52 1.09 2.28 14.14
C ALA A 52 1.39 3.32 15.22
N MET A 53 2.68 3.62 15.43
CA MET A 53 3.11 4.62 16.39
C MET A 53 3.75 5.78 15.66
N PHE A 54 3.30 6.98 15.99
CA PHE A 54 3.78 8.23 15.40
C PHE A 54 4.36 9.15 16.48
N LEU A 55 5.41 9.87 16.12
CA LEU A 55 6.01 10.91 16.92
C LEU A 55 5.78 12.25 16.22
N GLU A 56 5.19 13.21 16.93
CA GLU A 56 5.05 14.57 16.43
C GLU A 56 6.43 15.21 16.23
N TYR A 57 6.66 15.76 15.04
CA TYR A 57 7.92 16.35 14.65
C TYR A 57 7.83 17.88 14.64
N GLY A 58 8.86 18.53 15.13
CA GLY A 58 8.95 20.01 15.19
C GLY A 58 9.01 20.59 16.59
N ASN A 59 9.04 19.73 17.60
CA ASN A 59 9.40 20.13 18.96
C ASN A 59 10.89 20.50 19.03
N GLU A 60 11.25 21.56 19.74
CA GLU A 60 12.63 22.05 19.87
C GLU A 60 13.61 21.01 20.46
N SER A 61 13.10 20.01 21.15
CA SER A 61 13.89 18.95 21.78
C SER A 61 14.13 17.72 20.91
N ILE A 62 13.50 17.61 19.72
CA ILE A 62 13.53 16.40 18.88
C ILE A 62 14.03 16.76 17.49
N HIS A 63 15.29 16.41 17.20
CA HIS A 63 15.97 16.66 15.94
C HIS A 63 16.46 15.36 15.30
N PHE A 64 15.54 14.45 14.94
CA PHE A 64 15.91 13.31 14.14
C PHE A 64 16.06 13.71 12.66
N LYS A 65 17.09 13.18 11.99
CA LYS A 65 17.08 13.14 10.53
C LYS A 65 15.93 12.28 10.08
N TYR A 66 15.32 12.65 8.97
CA TYR A 66 14.15 11.96 8.43
C TYR A 66 14.33 11.68 6.94
N ARG A 67 13.59 10.70 6.47
CA ARG A 67 13.52 10.31 5.07
C ARG A 67 12.09 9.92 4.69
N THR A 68 11.80 10.01 3.42
CA THR A 68 10.51 9.55 2.88
C THR A 68 10.40 8.02 2.95
N ILE A 69 9.17 7.52 2.90
CA ILE A 69 8.86 6.12 2.66
C ILE A 69 9.27 5.76 1.23
N GLU A 70 9.64 4.51 1.01
CA GLU A 70 9.97 3.97 -0.30
C GLU A 70 8.78 4.13 -1.27
N GLY A 71 9.05 4.57 -2.49
CA GLY A 71 8.03 4.80 -3.53
C GLY A 71 7.37 6.19 -3.51
N CYS A 72 7.71 7.06 -2.54
CA CYS A 72 7.24 8.44 -2.53
C CYS A 72 7.83 9.28 -3.68
N PRO A 73 7.09 10.30 -4.18
CA PRO A 73 7.62 11.22 -5.17
C PRO A 73 8.77 12.06 -4.57
N ALA A 74 9.68 12.51 -5.44
CA ALA A 74 10.81 13.35 -5.00
C ALA A 74 10.39 14.65 -4.29
N SER A 75 9.21 15.18 -4.61
CA SER A 75 8.63 16.36 -3.95
C SER A 75 8.38 16.15 -2.46
N ALA A 76 8.06 14.93 -2.04
CA ALA A 76 7.82 14.59 -0.64
C ALA A 76 9.08 14.77 0.22
N SER A 77 10.28 14.54 -0.35
CA SER A 77 11.55 14.69 0.38
C SER A 77 11.89 16.13 0.73
N SER A 78 11.32 17.09 0.04
CA SER A 78 11.50 18.53 0.31
C SER A 78 10.55 19.06 1.40
N THR A 79 9.57 18.24 1.81
CA THR A 79 8.59 18.62 2.83
C THR A 79 9.12 18.32 4.22
N LYS A 80 9.02 19.28 5.14
CA LYS A 80 9.27 19.05 6.55
C LYS A 80 8.10 18.22 7.12
N PRO A 81 8.35 17.04 7.70
CA PRO A 81 7.28 16.19 8.22
C PRO A 81 6.57 16.84 9.41
N SER A 82 5.31 16.50 9.60
CA SER A 82 4.57 16.78 10.84
C SER A 82 4.71 15.61 11.82
N TRP A 83 4.86 14.40 11.29
CA TRP A 83 4.93 13.18 12.07
C TRP A 83 6.01 12.23 11.55
N LEU A 84 6.65 11.51 12.48
CA LEU A 84 7.58 10.43 12.17
C LEU A 84 6.99 9.10 12.60
N ILE A 85 7.10 8.08 11.74
CA ILE A 85 6.64 6.73 12.01
C ILE A 85 7.67 6.04 12.91
N LEU A 86 7.30 5.70 14.14
CA LEU A 86 8.18 4.96 15.06
C LEU A 86 7.96 3.44 14.98
N ASP A 87 6.70 3.03 14.77
CA ASP A 87 6.34 1.63 14.52
C ASP A 87 5.29 1.52 13.42
N GLY A 88 5.24 0.37 12.75
CA GLY A 88 4.34 0.13 11.62
C GLY A 88 4.94 0.47 10.26
N GLN A 89 6.21 0.86 10.17
CA GLN A 89 6.89 1.20 8.91
C GLN A 89 6.63 0.19 7.81
N GLN A 90 6.90 -1.09 8.04
CA GLN A 90 6.81 -2.13 7.01
C GLN A 90 5.39 -2.22 6.43
N ARG A 91 4.37 -2.14 7.29
CA ARG A 91 2.95 -2.17 6.90
C ARG A 91 2.56 -0.92 6.12
N LEU A 92 2.89 0.26 6.62
CA LEU A 92 2.56 1.52 5.98
C LEU A 92 3.25 1.68 4.62
N THR A 93 4.53 1.27 4.51
CA THR A 93 5.23 1.24 3.23
C THR A 93 4.54 0.29 2.25
N SER A 94 4.16 -0.91 2.69
CA SER A 94 3.47 -1.88 1.84
C SER A 94 2.09 -1.36 1.39
N ILE A 95 1.31 -0.76 2.29
CA ILE A 95 0.03 -0.16 1.98
C ILE A 95 0.20 0.98 0.96
N TYR A 96 1.11 1.90 1.23
CA TYR A 96 1.36 3.03 0.35
C TYR A 96 1.82 2.58 -1.04
N SER A 97 2.83 1.70 -1.10
CA SER A 97 3.42 1.25 -2.36
C SER A 97 2.45 0.41 -3.20
N SER A 98 1.59 -0.41 -2.56
CA SER A 98 0.67 -1.28 -3.28
C SER A 98 -0.68 -0.64 -3.61
N LEU A 99 -1.18 0.30 -2.80
CA LEU A 99 -2.52 0.87 -2.96
C LEU A 99 -2.52 2.29 -3.53
N TYR A 100 -1.43 3.04 -3.35
CA TYR A 100 -1.42 4.47 -3.69
C TYR A 100 -0.34 4.85 -4.71
N SER A 101 0.85 4.25 -4.65
CA SER A 101 1.94 4.54 -5.58
C SER A 101 1.60 4.06 -6.99
N GLU A 102 1.96 4.88 -8.00
CA GLU A 102 1.83 4.49 -9.41
C GLU A 102 2.94 3.56 -9.89
N ASN A 103 4.00 3.40 -9.11
CA ASN A 103 5.15 2.56 -9.44
C ASN A 103 4.92 1.12 -9.01
N PRO A 104 5.55 0.15 -9.69
CA PRO A 104 5.58 -1.22 -9.21
C PRO A 104 6.26 -1.28 -7.84
N VAL A 105 5.81 -2.17 -7.00
CA VAL A 105 6.37 -2.38 -5.66
C VAL A 105 7.68 -3.14 -5.78
N ASP A 106 8.78 -2.54 -5.33
CA ASP A 106 10.05 -3.23 -5.17
C ASP A 106 9.95 -4.19 -3.99
N THR A 107 9.93 -5.49 -4.23
CA THR A 107 9.77 -6.53 -3.22
C THR A 107 10.68 -7.72 -3.53
N ARG A 108 10.50 -8.82 -2.84
CA ARG A 108 11.28 -10.03 -3.05
C ARG A 108 10.43 -11.29 -2.98
N THR A 109 10.93 -12.36 -3.58
CA THR A 109 10.37 -13.70 -3.39
C THR A 109 10.72 -14.23 -2.01
N GLU A 110 10.07 -15.33 -1.56
CA GLU A 110 10.44 -16.06 -0.34
C GLU A 110 11.91 -16.50 -0.32
N LYS A 111 12.48 -16.74 -1.50
CA LYS A 111 13.91 -17.11 -1.66
C LYS A 111 14.84 -15.91 -1.62
N GLY A 112 14.33 -14.69 -1.40
CA GLY A 112 15.14 -13.47 -1.31
C GLY A 112 15.56 -12.87 -2.65
N VAL A 113 14.98 -13.30 -3.77
CA VAL A 113 15.25 -12.70 -5.09
C VAL A 113 14.41 -11.43 -5.21
N ASP A 114 15.08 -10.31 -5.53
CA ASP A 114 14.41 -9.02 -5.72
C ASP A 114 13.54 -9.06 -6.99
N ILE A 115 12.32 -8.55 -6.87
CA ILE A 115 11.31 -8.52 -7.92
C ILE A 115 10.50 -7.23 -7.84
N LYS A 116 9.84 -6.86 -8.93
CA LYS A 116 8.92 -5.74 -8.98
C LYS A 116 7.52 -6.23 -9.32
N ARG A 117 6.52 -5.83 -8.53
CA ARG A 117 5.16 -6.35 -8.61
C ARG A 117 4.12 -5.26 -8.63
N PHE A 118 3.05 -5.52 -9.39
CA PHE A 118 1.76 -4.86 -9.25
C PHE A 118 0.77 -5.81 -8.59
N TYR A 119 -0.13 -5.27 -7.76
CA TYR A 119 -1.14 -6.04 -7.05
C TYR A 119 -2.53 -5.67 -7.56
N TYR A 120 -3.38 -6.70 -7.73
CA TYR A 120 -4.76 -6.56 -8.18
C TYR A 120 -5.67 -7.47 -7.35
N PHE A 121 -6.93 -7.07 -7.21
CA PHE A 121 -7.96 -7.94 -6.65
C PHE A 121 -8.76 -8.58 -7.79
N ASP A 122 -8.83 -9.91 -7.80
CA ASP A 122 -9.77 -10.65 -8.60
C ASP A 122 -11.15 -10.59 -7.93
N ILE A 123 -12.01 -9.75 -8.47
CA ILE A 123 -13.32 -9.45 -7.91
C ILE A 123 -14.20 -10.70 -7.82
N ARG A 124 -14.15 -11.56 -8.82
CA ARG A 124 -14.95 -12.79 -8.83
C ARG A 124 -14.55 -13.69 -7.67
N LYS A 125 -13.26 -13.84 -7.46
CA LYS A 125 -12.72 -14.58 -6.31
C LYS A 125 -13.01 -13.86 -4.98
N CYS A 126 -13.00 -12.54 -4.96
CA CYS A 126 -13.36 -11.78 -3.76
C CYS A 126 -14.82 -11.97 -3.34
N LEU A 127 -15.72 -12.22 -4.29
CA LEU A 127 -17.15 -12.46 -4.05
C LEU A 127 -17.47 -13.93 -3.77
N ASP A 128 -16.56 -14.83 -4.04
CA ASP A 128 -16.70 -16.26 -3.76
C ASP A 128 -16.28 -16.56 -2.30
N THR A 129 -17.27 -16.89 -1.48
CA THR A 129 -17.04 -17.17 -0.05
C THR A 129 -16.31 -18.49 0.22
N THR A 130 -16.08 -19.32 -0.79
CA THR A 130 -15.34 -20.58 -0.68
C THR A 130 -13.84 -20.41 -0.92
N ILE A 131 -13.42 -19.26 -1.46
CA ILE A 131 -12.03 -18.95 -1.79
C ILE A 131 -11.41 -18.10 -0.68
N ASP A 132 -10.19 -18.45 -0.26
CA ASP A 132 -9.43 -17.60 0.67
C ASP A 132 -9.12 -16.25 0.00
N ARG A 133 -9.29 -15.16 0.75
CA ARG A 133 -9.05 -13.80 0.26
C ARG A 133 -7.64 -13.59 -0.29
N ILE A 134 -6.66 -14.29 0.24
CA ILE A 134 -5.28 -14.20 -0.25
C ILE A 134 -5.14 -14.73 -1.69
N ASP A 135 -5.96 -15.73 -2.08
CA ASP A 135 -5.98 -16.30 -3.42
C ASP A 135 -6.71 -15.39 -4.43
N ALA A 136 -7.47 -14.42 -3.94
CA ALA A 136 -8.08 -13.39 -4.75
C ALA A 136 -7.11 -12.23 -5.07
N ILE A 137 -5.92 -12.20 -4.45
CA ILE A 137 -4.91 -11.17 -4.72
C ILE A 137 -3.91 -11.67 -5.74
N ILE A 138 -3.92 -11.02 -6.90
CA ILE A 138 -3.04 -11.32 -8.03
C ILE A 138 -1.81 -10.43 -7.91
N SER A 139 -0.62 -11.06 -7.88
CA SER A 139 0.68 -10.38 -7.95
C SER A 139 1.27 -10.64 -9.33
N VAL A 140 1.52 -9.60 -10.11
CA VAL A 140 2.06 -9.69 -11.47
C VAL A 140 3.38 -8.95 -11.60
N ASP A 141 4.26 -9.48 -12.45
CA ASP A 141 5.52 -8.84 -12.80
C ASP A 141 5.30 -7.49 -13.49
N GLU A 142 6.22 -6.53 -13.29
CA GLU A 142 6.12 -5.19 -13.88
C GLU A 142 5.94 -5.19 -15.39
N ASN A 143 6.50 -6.18 -16.09
CA ASN A 143 6.39 -6.33 -17.54
C ASN A 143 5.06 -6.95 -18.00
N LYS A 144 4.25 -7.46 -17.06
CA LYS A 144 2.97 -8.13 -17.32
C LYS A 144 1.79 -7.37 -16.74
N GLN A 145 1.91 -6.06 -16.61
CA GLN A 145 0.84 -5.21 -16.10
C GLN A 145 -0.48 -5.46 -16.86
N ILE A 146 -1.57 -5.63 -16.12
CA ILE A 146 -2.90 -5.84 -16.71
C ILE A 146 -3.36 -4.55 -17.36
N LYS A 147 -3.46 -4.55 -18.69
CA LYS A 147 -3.87 -3.36 -19.46
C LYS A 147 -5.33 -2.99 -19.17
N GLY A 148 -5.59 -1.71 -19.03
CA GLY A 148 -6.95 -1.18 -18.82
C GLY A 148 -7.36 -1.02 -17.35
N PHE A 149 -6.55 -1.50 -16.41
CA PHE A 149 -6.66 -1.16 -15.01
C PHE A 149 -5.60 -0.13 -14.67
N GLY A 150 -5.98 0.89 -13.89
CA GLY A 150 -5.02 1.84 -13.34
C GLY A 150 -3.90 1.08 -12.60
N ARG A 151 -2.78 1.75 -12.37
CA ARG A 151 -1.61 1.14 -11.74
C ARG A 151 -1.83 0.74 -10.27
N ASN A 152 -2.97 1.10 -9.70
CA ASN A 152 -3.30 0.86 -8.31
C ASN A 152 -4.30 -0.28 -8.17
N VAL A 153 -4.20 -1.00 -7.07
CA VAL A 153 -5.20 -1.98 -6.65
C VAL A 153 -6.58 -1.34 -6.66
N ILE A 154 -7.49 -1.85 -7.49
CA ILE A 154 -8.87 -1.39 -7.48
C ILE A 154 -9.54 -2.01 -6.26
N LEU A 155 -9.67 -1.23 -5.19
CA LEU A 155 -10.60 -1.51 -4.11
C LEU A 155 -12.00 -1.17 -4.62
N LEU A 156 -12.80 -2.18 -4.90
CA LEU A 156 -14.17 -2.02 -5.41
C LEU A 156 -15.11 -1.20 -4.53
N ASP A 157 -14.85 -1.09 -3.25
CA ASP A 157 -15.65 -0.26 -2.34
C ASP A 157 -15.58 1.24 -2.65
N LEU A 158 -14.65 1.66 -3.55
CA LEU A 158 -14.55 3.04 -4.04
C LEU A 158 -15.18 3.25 -5.42
N ILE A 159 -15.71 2.20 -6.07
CA ILE A 159 -16.37 2.32 -7.36
C ILE A 159 -17.88 2.42 -7.11
N PRO A 160 -18.52 3.57 -7.36
CA PRO A 160 -19.98 3.67 -7.29
C PRO A 160 -20.63 2.65 -8.24
N ALA A 161 -21.67 1.96 -7.78
CA ALA A 161 -22.49 1.10 -8.62
C ALA A 161 -22.92 1.90 -9.87
N ASN A 162 -22.79 1.31 -11.08
CA ASN A 162 -23.02 1.94 -12.40
C ASN A 162 -21.93 2.91 -12.89
N SER A 163 -20.72 2.86 -12.36
CA SER A 163 -19.60 3.63 -12.91
C SER A 163 -19.14 3.07 -14.28
N GLU A 164 -18.46 3.90 -15.07
CA GLU A 164 -17.85 3.49 -16.33
C GLU A 164 -16.82 2.35 -16.15
N TYR A 165 -16.30 2.19 -14.94
CA TYR A 165 -15.37 1.12 -14.54
C TYR A 165 -16.05 -0.24 -14.43
N GLU A 166 -17.28 -0.30 -13.92
CA GLU A 166 -18.06 -1.54 -13.85
C GLU A 166 -18.34 -2.11 -15.26
N LYS A 167 -18.57 -1.23 -16.24
CA LYS A 167 -18.71 -1.61 -17.66
C LYS A 167 -17.39 -2.13 -18.23
N LYS A 168 -16.25 -1.54 -17.88
CA LYS A 168 -14.91 -1.99 -18.29
C LYS A 168 -14.53 -3.33 -17.67
N ILE A 169 -14.85 -3.56 -16.40
CA ILE A 169 -14.63 -4.84 -15.71
C ILE A 169 -15.40 -5.97 -16.40
N ASN A 170 -16.65 -5.72 -16.79
CA ASN A 170 -17.49 -6.70 -17.46
C ASN A 170 -17.08 -6.96 -18.94
N THR A 171 -16.31 -6.06 -19.55
CA THR A 171 -15.79 -6.21 -20.91
C THR A 171 -14.38 -6.79 -20.98
N CYS A 172 -13.64 -6.84 -19.88
CA CYS A 172 -12.35 -7.53 -19.81
C CYS A 172 -12.57 -9.04 -19.78
N LYS A 173 -12.69 -9.63 -20.97
CA LYS A 173 -12.57 -11.09 -21.14
C LYS A 173 -11.12 -11.44 -20.84
N TYR A 174 -10.88 -12.23 -19.78
CA TYR A 174 -9.61 -12.92 -19.64
C TYR A 174 -9.40 -13.79 -20.88
N PRO A 175 -8.28 -13.69 -21.59
CA PRO A 175 -7.93 -14.74 -22.53
C PRO A 175 -7.75 -16.03 -21.74
N ALA A 176 -8.37 -17.09 -22.21
CA ALA A 176 -8.27 -18.43 -21.65
C ALA A 176 -6.83 -18.94 -21.65
#